data_088229ffd0fe52bfd763e2cb2f3da3b5
#
_entry.id   088229ffd0fe52bfd763e2cb2f3da3b5
#
_cell.length_a   1.000
_cell.length_b   1.000
_cell.length_c   1.000
_cell.angle_alpha   90.00
_cell.angle_beta   90.00
_cell.angle_gamma   90.00
#
_symmetry.space_group_name_H-M   'P 1'
#
loop_
_entity.id
_entity.type
_entity.pdbx_description
1 polymer ?
#
loop_
_entity_poly.entity_id
_entity_poly.type
_entity_poly.pdbx_seq_one_letter_code
_entity_poly.pdbx_strand_id
1 'polypeptide(L)'
;MSDTSLKEKTAKGLFWGGFSNGIQQLLNLGFGIVLARLLDASDYGMVGMLTIFSAIAAALQEGGFISALTNRKETLHKDYNAVFWFSLMCSTTIYILLFFAAPLIADFYDTPELIPLSRLSFLGFVISSMSIAPRAYLFKNLRIKDTTIISISSLIVSGIVGITLAANGFAYWGIALQSISFVTVMTVLNFYFSRWRPCFRFDFTPIKEMIGFSSKIIITNIFTIINNNLFSVLLGKFYSEREVGNFTQANKWNGMGHTTITGMINGIAQPVFTRVADDKA
;
A
#
# COMPACT_ATOMS: atom_id res chain seq x y z
N MET A 1 3.84 31.97 -10.22
CA MET A 1 4.00 31.69 -8.77
C MET A 1 5.39 32.12 -8.39
N SER A 2 5.57 32.94 -7.36
CA SER A 2 6.89 33.43 -6.96
C SER A 2 7.75 32.25 -6.46
N ASP A 3 9.03 32.26 -6.78
CA ASP A 3 10.04 31.23 -6.43
C ASP A 3 10.12 30.96 -4.91
N THR A 4 9.88 31.99 -4.12
CA THR A 4 9.77 31.93 -2.64
C THR A 4 8.62 31.05 -2.14
N SER A 5 7.46 31.09 -2.83
CA SER A 5 6.27 30.27 -2.49
C SER A 5 6.50 28.78 -2.75
N LEU A 6 7.27 28.43 -3.77
CA LEU A 6 7.58 27.03 -4.10
C LEU A 6 8.60 26.46 -3.11
N LYS A 7 9.66 27.21 -2.77
CA LYS A 7 10.67 26.81 -1.77
C LYS A 7 10.06 26.58 -0.41
N GLU A 8 9.16 27.46 0.03
CA GLU A 8 8.48 27.32 1.33
C GLU A 8 7.54 26.09 1.36
N LYS A 9 6.78 25.85 0.30
CA LYS A 9 5.94 24.66 0.18
C LYS A 9 6.76 23.38 0.16
N THR A 10 7.88 23.37 -0.52
CA THR A 10 8.80 22.23 -0.59
C THR A 10 9.42 21.94 0.78
N ALA A 11 9.91 22.97 1.48
CA ALA A 11 10.47 22.82 2.83
C ALA A 11 9.44 22.30 3.85
N LYS A 12 8.21 22.84 3.83
CA LYS A 12 7.09 22.34 4.63
C LYS A 12 6.75 20.89 4.25
N GLY A 13 6.77 20.56 2.97
CA GLY A 13 6.52 19.21 2.47
C GLY A 13 7.56 18.20 2.97
N LEU A 14 8.84 18.54 2.91
CA LEU A 14 9.92 17.71 3.44
C LEU A 14 9.82 17.49 4.95
N PHE A 15 9.52 18.56 5.69
CA PHE A 15 9.31 18.46 7.14
C PHE A 15 8.14 17.52 7.48
N TRP A 16 6.97 17.75 6.88
CA TRP A 16 5.80 16.90 7.13
C TRP A 16 5.99 15.47 6.64
N GLY A 17 6.70 15.25 5.53
CA GLY A 17 7.04 13.92 5.03
C GLY A 17 7.97 13.15 5.97
N GLY A 18 9.04 13.78 6.44
CA GLY A 18 9.97 13.19 7.41
C GLY A 18 9.30 12.92 8.76
N PHE A 19 8.53 13.88 9.27
CA PHE A 19 7.75 13.73 10.49
C PHE A 19 6.72 12.60 10.40
N SER A 20 6.00 12.52 9.27
CA SER A 20 5.06 11.43 8.98
C SER A 20 5.72 10.07 9.04
N ASN A 21 6.86 9.91 8.35
CA ASN A 21 7.59 8.66 8.31
C ASN A 21 8.09 8.25 9.71
N GLY A 22 8.64 9.19 10.48
CA GLY A 22 9.11 8.93 11.85
C GLY A 22 7.97 8.45 12.76
N ILE A 23 6.84 9.15 12.78
CA ILE A 23 5.69 8.76 13.60
C ILE A 23 5.13 7.41 13.14
N GLN A 24 4.98 7.19 11.84
CA GLN A 24 4.48 5.90 11.32
C GLN A 24 5.39 4.75 11.74
N GLN A 25 6.73 4.92 11.70
CA GLN A 25 7.67 3.90 12.15
C GLN A 25 7.54 3.61 13.65
N LEU A 26 7.42 4.65 14.49
CA LEU A 26 7.21 4.48 15.93
C LEU A 26 5.89 3.77 16.23
N LEU A 27 4.79 4.13 15.57
CA LEU A 27 3.50 3.47 15.73
C LEU A 27 3.54 2.02 15.25
N ASN A 28 4.14 1.75 14.08
CA ASN A 28 4.30 0.39 13.56
C ASN A 28 5.15 -0.48 14.50
N LEU A 29 6.20 0.09 15.09
CA LEU A 29 7.03 -0.60 16.08
C LEU A 29 6.22 -0.89 17.34
N GLY A 30 5.51 0.11 17.90
CA GLY A 30 4.69 -0.06 19.09
C GLY A 30 3.59 -1.10 18.90
N PHE A 31 2.78 -0.95 17.84
CA PHE A 31 1.73 -1.93 17.52
C PHE A 31 2.30 -3.30 17.19
N GLY A 32 3.45 -3.35 16.48
CA GLY A 32 4.12 -4.59 16.16
C GLY A 32 4.59 -5.37 17.39
N ILE A 33 5.17 -4.68 18.39
CA ILE A 33 5.58 -5.31 19.65
C ILE A 33 4.37 -5.83 20.43
N VAL A 34 3.29 -5.05 20.53
CA VAL A 34 2.07 -5.49 21.24
C VAL A 34 1.46 -6.72 20.56
N LEU A 35 1.29 -6.68 19.25
CA LEU A 35 0.76 -7.82 18.48
C LEU A 35 1.66 -9.05 18.56
N ALA A 36 2.99 -8.88 18.52
CA ALA A 36 3.93 -10.00 18.64
C ALA A 36 3.90 -10.70 20.04
N ARG A 37 3.34 -10.03 21.05
CA ARG A 37 3.11 -10.63 22.37
C ARG A 37 1.74 -11.34 22.49
N LEU A 38 0.79 -10.99 21.63
CA LEU A 38 -0.58 -11.50 21.64
C LEU A 38 -0.81 -12.62 20.62
N LEU A 39 0.00 -12.69 19.59
CA LEU A 39 -0.17 -13.59 18.46
C LEU A 39 1.03 -14.52 18.31
N ASP A 40 0.76 -15.73 17.85
CA ASP A 40 1.78 -16.70 17.55
C ASP A 40 2.40 -16.53 16.16
N ALA A 41 3.55 -17.17 15.91
CA ALA A 41 4.20 -17.11 14.61
C ALA A 41 3.33 -17.71 13.49
N SER A 42 2.51 -18.72 13.78
CA SER A 42 1.57 -19.32 12.83
C SER A 42 0.51 -18.32 12.36
N ASP A 43 0.03 -17.43 13.24
CA ASP A 43 -0.93 -16.38 12.87
C ASP A 43 -0.37 -15.43 11.81
N TYR A 44 0.90 -15.03 11.96
CA TYR A 44 1.60 -14.24 10.95
C TYR A 44 1.87 -15.02 9.68
N GLY A 45 2.10 -16.33 9.81
CA GLY A 45 2.30 -17.23 8.68
C GLY A 45 1.08 -17.34 7.79
N MET A 46 -0.10 -17.50 8.38
CA MET A 46 -1.38 -17.54 7.66
C MET A 46 -1.59 -16.31 6.77
N VAL A 47 -1.33 -15.12 7.28
CA VAL A 47 -1.41 -13.89 6.50
C VAL A 47 -0.21 -13.74 5.56
N GLY A 48 0.96 -14.19 5.98
CA GLY A 48 2.19 -14.20 5.20
C GLY A 48 2.11 -14.99 3.90
N MET A 49 1.43 -16.14 3.90
CA MET A 49 1.16 -16.97 2.71
C MET A 49 0.34 -16.21 1.66
N LEU A 50 -0.53 -15.29 2.09
CA LEU A 50 -1.35 -14.47 1.17
C LEU A 50 -0.63 -13.23 0.64
N THR A 51 0.55 -12.89 1.18
CA THR A 51 1.24 -11.61 0.88
C THR A 51 1.59 -11.47 -0.59
N ILE A 52 2.07 -12.53 -1.25
CA ILE A 52 2.43 -12.47 -2.69
C ILE A 52 1.21 -12.18 -3.56
N PHE A 53 0.09 -12.86 -3.31
CA PHE A 53 -1.15 -12.66 -4.07
C PHE A 53 -1.67 -11.24 -3.86
N SER A 54 -1.62 -10.77 -2.61
CA SER A 54 -2.00 -9.41 -2.23
C SER A 54 -1.12 -8.36 -2.91
N ALA A 55 0.19 -8.57 -2.95
CA ALA A 55 1.14 -7.64 -3.54
C ALA A 55 0.99 -7.56 -5.08
N ILE A 56 0.82 -8.70 -5.74
CA ILE A 56 0.58 -8.75 -7.20
C ILE A 56 -0.74 -8.06 -7.54
N ALA A 57 -1.82 -8.36 -6.81
CA ALA A 57 -3.12 -7.74 -7.02
C ALA A 57 -3.06 -6.21 -6.82
N ALA A 58 -2.35 -5.75 -5.79
CA ALA A 58 -2.14 -4.33 -5.54
C ALA A 58 -1.34 -3.66 -6.67
N ALA A 59 -0.29 -4.30 -7.18
CA ALA A 59 0.50 -3.79 -8.31
C ALA A 59 -0.32 -3.66 -9.59
N LEU A 60 -1.15 -4.66 -9.89
CA LEU A 60 -2.08 -4.63 -11.03
C LEU A 60 -3.13 -3.52 -10.89
N GLN A 61 -3.69 -3.37 -9.70
CA GLN A 61 -4.72 -2.40 -9.37
C GLN A 61 -4.20 -0.96 -9.45
N GLU A 62 -3.05 -0.68 -8.84
CA GLU A 62 -2.47 0.67 -8.82
C GLU A 62 -1.92 1.04 -10.20
N GLY A 63 -1.36 0.08 -10.92
CA GLY A 63 -0.98 0.18 -12.34
C GLY A 63 -0.06 1.35 -12.68
N GLY A 64 0.55 2.01 -11.69
CA GLY A 64 1.31 3.24 -11.90
C GLY A 64 0.44 4.47 -12.23
N PHE A 65 -0.90 4.38 -12.11
CA PHE A 65 -1.82 5.48 -12.43
C PHE A 65 -1.63 6.71 -11.56
N ILE A 66 -1.23 6.54 -10.29
CA ILE A 66 -0.90 7.68 -9.42
C ILE A 66 0.27 8.45 -10.04
N SER A 67 1.32 7.75 -10.45
CA SER A 67 2.49 8.35 -11.10
C SER A 67 2.13 8.97 -12.45
N ALA A 68 1.32 8.29 -13.25
CA ALA A 68 0.86 8.77 -14.55
C ALA A 68 0.04 10.07 -14.43
N LEU A 69 -0.92 10.12 -13.49
CA LEU A 69 -1.71 11.33 -13.21
C LEU A 69 -0.84 12.48 -12.70
N THR A 70 0.13 12.17 -11.83
CA THR A 70 1.01 13.19 -11.24
C THR A 70 1.94 13.81 -12.27
N ASN A 71 2.47 13.01 -13.19
CA ASN A 71 3.40 13.45 -14.23
C ASN A 71 2.73 14.22 -15.38
N ARG A 72 1.41 14.19 -15.53
CA ARG A 72 0.71 15.01 -16.51
C ARG A 72 0.85 16.51 -16.16
N LYS A 73 1.10 17.35 -17.15
CA LYS A 73 1.17 18.82 -16.96
C LYS A 73 -0.15 19.35 -16.40
N GLU A 74 -1.25 19.01 -17.07
CA GLU A 74 -2.60 19.35 -16.65
C GLU A 74 -3.40 18.08 -16.41
N THR A 75 -4.15 18.04 -15.33
CA THR A 75 -5.02 16.90 -14.98
C THR A 75 -6.40 17.43 -14.70
N LEU A 76 -7.34 17.00 -15.52
CA LEU A 76 -8.75 17.40 -15.42
C LEU A 76 -9.54 16.40 -14.56
N HIS A 77 -10.72 16.79 -14.14
CA HIS A 77 -11.62 15.90 -13.38
C HIS A 77 -11.90 14.58 -14.12
N LYS A 78 -12.01 14.62 -15.45
CA LYS A 78 -12.22 13.43 -16.29
C LYS A 78 -11.10 12.40 -16.18
N ASP A 79 -9.84 12.84 -15.98
CA ASP A 79 -8.69 11.94 -15.88
C ASP A 79 -8.70 11.17 -14.56
N TYR A 80 -9.01 11.86 -13.45
CA TYR A 80 -9.21 11.20 -12.14
C TYR A 80 -10.41 10.28 -12.17
N ASN A 81 -11.50 10.68 -12.82
CA ASN A 81 -12.70 9.88 -12.93
C ASN A 81 -12.48 8.60 -13.75
N ALA A 82 -11.75 8.69 -14.87
CA ALA A 82 -11.36 7.55 -15.68
C ALA A 82 -10.52 6.54 -14.87
N VAL A 83 -9.52 7.03 -14.13
CA VAL A 83 -8.68 6.18 -13.26
C VAL A 83 -9.49 5.54 -12.14
N PHE A 84 -10.40 6.29 -11.51
CA PHE A 84 -11.28 5.76 -10.47
C PHE A 84 -12.09 4.56 -10.95
N TRP A 85 -12.84 4.72 -12.03
CA TRP A 85 -13.69 3.66 -12.55
C TRP A 85 -12.89 2.48 -13.11
N PHE A 86 -11.79 2.76 -13.81
CA PHE A 86 -10.90 1.70 -14.30
C PHE A 86 -10.31 0.87 -13.17
N SER A 87 -9.75 1.54 -12.14
CA SER A 87 -9.18 0.85 -10.98
C SER A 87 -10.21 0.05 -10.21
N LEU A 88 -11.43 0.57 -10.05
CA LEU A 88 -12.53 -0.12 -9.39
C LEU A 88 -12.97 -1.36 -10.18
N MET A 89 -13.10 -1.26 -11.51
CA MET A 89 -13.43 -2.40 -12.36
C MET A 89 -12.32 -3.46 -12.35
N CYS A 90 -11.08 -3.03 -12.47
CA CYS A 90 -9.91 -3.91 -12.44
C CYS A 90 -9.81 -4.67 -11.11
N SER A 91 -9.91 -3.96 -9.99
CA SER A 91 -9.83 -4.58 -8.66
C SER A 91 -11.01 -5.50 -8.36
N THR A 92 -12.22 -5.15 -8.81
CA THR A 92 -13.38 -6.02 -8.67
C THR A 92 -13.20 -7.31 -9.48
N THR A 93 -12.69 -7.20 -10.70
CA THR A 93 -12.38 -8.38 -11.54
C THR A 93 -11.31 -9.24 -10.87
N ILE A 94 -10.20 -8.64 -10.40
CA ILE A 94 -9.14 -9.36 -9.67
C ILE A 94 -9.71 -10.03 -8.42
N TYR A 95 -10.54 -9.33 -7.65
CA TYR A 95 -11.18 -9.89 -6.46
C TYR A 95 -12.04 -11.11 -6.79
N ILE A 96 -12.87 -11.03 -7.84
CA ILE A 96 -13.70 -12.16 -8.30
C ILE A 96 -12.81 -13.35 -8.70
N LEU A 97 -11.76 -13.11 -9.46
CA LEU A 97 -10.82 -14.17 -9.86
C LEU A 97 -10.16 -14.81 -8.64
N LEU A 98 -9.66 -14.02 -7.69
CA LEU A 98 -9.02 -14.52 -6.48
C LEU A 98 -10.01 -15.18 -5.52
N PHE A 99 -11.27 -14.75 -5.49
CA PHE A 99 -12.34 -15.37 -4.69
C PHE A 99 -12.59 -16.81 -5.14
N PHE A 100 -12.63 -17.04 -6.45
CA PHE A 100 -12.76 -18.39 -7.01
C PHE A 100 -11.45 -19.18 -7.00
N ALA A 101 -10.30 -18.50 -7.01
CA ALA A 101 -8.99 -19.13 -6.85
C ALA A 101 -8.64 -19.48 -5.39
N ALA A 102 -9.41 -19.00 -4.41
CA ALA A 102 -9.13 -19.24 -2.99
C ALA A 102 -8.96 -20.72 -2.63
N PRO A 103 -9.79 -21.68 -3.13
CA PRO A 103 -9.56 -23.11 -2.88
C PRO A 103 -8.21 -23.59 -3.45
N LEU A 104 -7.81 -23.12 -4.64
CA LEU A 104 -6.51 -23.49 -5.25
C LEU A 104 -5.33 -22.99 -4.41
N ILE A 105 -5.46 -21.80 -3.81
CA ILE A 105 -4.45 -21.26 -2.89
C ILE A 105 -4.37 -22.13 -1.63
N ALA A 106 -5.51 -22.52 -1.08
CA ALA A 106 -5.58 -23.37 0.11
C ALA A 106 -5.00 -24.76 -0.17
N ASP A 107 -5.34 -25.38 -1.30
CA ASP A 107 -4.80 -26.66 -1.73
C ASP A 107 -3.28 -26.58 -2.00
N PHE A 108 -2.80 -25.45 -2.55
CA PHE A 108 -1.37 -25.26 -2.78
C PHE A 108 -0.56 -25.28 -1.47
N TYR A 109 -1.11 -24.71 -0.39
CA TYR A 109 -0.45 -24.65 0.92
C TYR A 109 -0.89 -25.78 1.86
N ASP A 110 -1.78 -26.68 1.46
CA ASP A 110 -2.39 -27.73 2.29
C ASP A 110 -3.06 -27.18 3.56
N THR A 111 -3.66 -25.96 3.46
CA THR A 111 -4.24 -25.21 4.59
C THR A 111 -5.65 -24.71 4.26
N PRO A 112 -6.72 -25.47 4.58
CA PRO A 112 -8.10 -25.10 4.21
C PRO A 112 -8.58 -23.77 4.80
N GLU A 113 -8.05 -23.34 5.92
CA GLU A 113 -8.39 -22.10 6.62
C GLU A 113 -8.04 -20.85 5.78
N LEU A 114 -7.16 -21.01 4.79
CA LEU A 114 -6.84 -19.93 3.85
C LEU A 114 -8.01 -19.55 2.94
N ILE A 115 -9.00 -20.42 2.73
CA ILE A 115 -10.15 -20.09 1.86
C ILE A 115 -10.93 -18.88 2.38
N PRO A 116 -11.50 -18.91 3.61
CA PRO A 116 -12.24 -17.77 4.12
C PRO A 116 -11.32 -16.58 4.40
N LEU A 117 -10.07 -16.80 4.85
CA LEU A 117 -9.11 -15.75 5.13
C LEU A 117 -8.72 -14.98 3.87
N SER A 118 -8.43 -15.65 2.75
CA SER A 118 -8.08 -15.02 1.48
C SER A 118 -9.25 -14.22 0.92
N ARG A 119 -10.46 -14.78 0.93
CA ARG A 119 -11.67 -14.09 0.47
C ARG A 119 -11.92 -12.79 1.22
N LEU A 120 -11.74 -12.79 2.54
CA LEU A 120 -11.85 -11.57 3.34
C LEU A 120 -10.69 -10.60 3.02
N SER A 121 -9.45 -11.08 3.06
CA SER A 121 -8.26 -10.22 2.87
C SER A 121 -8.27 -9.54 1.51
N PHE A 122 -8.67 -10.25 0.45
CA PHE A 122 -8.71 -9.71 -0.91
C PHE A 122 -9.83 -8.68 -1.13
N LEU A 123 -10.87 -8.63 -0.28
CA LEU A 123 -11.86 -7.55 -0.32
C LEU A 123 -11.21 -6.18 -0.11
N GLY A 124 -10.10 -6.13 0.62
CA GLY A 124 -9.31 -4.92 0.81
C GLY A 124 -8.87 -4.25 -0.50
N PHE A 125 -8.70 -5.01 -1.61
CA PHE A 125 -8.35 -4.44 -2.92
C PHE A 125 -9.46 -3.58 -3.51
N VAL A 126 -10.70 -4.06 -3.40
CA VAL A 126 -11.86 -3.30 -3.90
C VAL A 126 -11.99 -1.99 -3.11
N ILE A 127 -11.81 -2.05 -1.80
CA ILE A 127 -11.86 -0.87 -0.92
C ILE A 127 -10.72 0.10 -1.24
N SER A 128 -9.49 -0.40 -1.37
CA SER A 128 -8.32 0.44 -1.62
C SER A 128 -8.34 1.09 -3.01
N SER A 129 -8.93 0.43 -4.02
CA SER A 129 -9.05 0.98 -5.38
C SER A 129 -9.83 2.29 -5.42
N MET A 130 -10.84 2.42 -4.55
CA MET A 130 -11.61 3.65 -4.43
C MET A 130 -10.77 4.85 -3.97
N SER A 131 -9.63 4.60 -3.30
CA SER A 131 -8.75 5.67 -2.80
C SER A 131 -7.73 6.16 -3.83
N ILE A 132 -7.50 5.47 -4.96
CA ILE A 132 -6.43 5.79 -5.92
C ILE A 132 -6.58 7.19 -6.49
N ALA A 133 -7.76 7.54 -7.01
CA ALA A 133 -8.00 8.86 -7.58
C ALA A 133 -7.97 10.00 -6.54
N PRO A 134 -8.66 9.90 -5.38
CA PRO A 134 -8.55 10.90 -4.32
C PRO A 134 -7.12 11.10 -3.80
N ARG A 135 -6.35 10.00 -3.66
CA ARG A 135 -4.95 10.03 -3.23
C ARG A 135 -4.05 10.71 -4.27
N ALA A 136 -4.23 10.37 -5.56
CA ALA A 136 -3.51 11.04 -6.65
C ALA A 136 -3.80 12.55 -6.70
N TYR A 137 -5.07 12.94 -6.44
CA TYR A 137 -5.45 14.34 -6.34
C TYR A 137 -4.73 15.07 -5.21
N LEU A 138 -4.68 14.49 -4.00
CA LEU A 138 -3.96 15.06 -2.85
C LEU A 138 -2.47 15.18 -3.13
N PHE A 139 -1.87 14.15 -3.72
CA PHE A 139 -0.45 14.11 -4.04
C PHE A 139 -0.08 15.17 -5.09
N LYS A 140 -0.84 15.27 -6.18
CA LYS A 140 -0.62 16.29 -7.23
C LYS A 140 -0.74 17.71 -6.71
N ASN A 141 -1.66 17.95 -5.78
CA ASN A 141 -1.85 19.28 -5.18
C ASN A 141 -0.90 19.55 -3.99
N LEU A 142 0.12 18.71 -3.78
CA LEU A 142 1.12 18.85 -2.71
C LEU A 142 0.50 19.00 -1.29
N ARG A 143 -0.64 18.32 -1.06
CA ARG A 143 -1.35 18.34 0.23
C ARG A 143 -0.73 17.35 1.23
N ILE A 144 0.58 17.47 1.46
CA ILE A 144 1.38 16.52 2.24
C ILE A 144 0.92 16.45 3.70
N LYS A 145 0.50 17.57 4.29
CA LYS A 145 -0.07 17.58 5.64
C LYS A 145 -1.30 16.68 5.75
N ASP A 146 -2.20 16.76 4.76
CA ASP A 146 -3.43 15.95 4.78
C ASP A 146 -3.12 14.47 4.59
N THR A 147 -2.23 14.12 3.68
CA THR A 147 -1.78 12.73 3.49
C THR A 147 -1.10 12.17 4.75
N THR A 148 -0.35 13.00 5.50
CA THR A 148 0.22 12.64 6.80
C THR A 148 -0.87 12.33 7.82
N ILE A 149 -1.86 13.22 7.97
CA ILE A 149 -2.99 13.02 8.90
C ILE A 149 -3.75 11.74 8.54
N ILE A 150 -4.05 11.54 7.25
CA ILE A 150 -4.75 10.34 6.76
C ILE A 150 -3.98 9.08 7.16
N SER A 151 -2.68 9.01 6.85
CA SER A 151 -1.85 7.83 7.13
C SER A 151 -1.75 7.52 8.62
N ILE A 152 -1.48 8.53 9.44
CA ILE A 152 -1.35 8.37 10.90
C ILE A 152 -2.68 7.95 11.52
N SER A 153 -3.79 8.62 11.17
CA SER A 153 -5.12 8.28 11.69
C SER A 153 -5.54 6.86 11.29
N SER A 154 -5.31 6.47 10.03
CA SER A 154 -5.60 5.12 9.55
C SER A 154 -4.79 4.07 10.31
N LEU A 155 -3.51 4.35 10.57
CA LEU A 155 -2.62 3.46 11.31
C LEU A 155 -3.05 3.31 12.77
N ILE A 156 -3.42 4.41 13.44
CA ILE A 156 -3.90 4.37 14.84
C ILE A 156 -5.19 3.56 14.93
N VAL A 157 -6.19 3.87 14.10
CA VAL A 157 -7.48 3.17 14.15
C VAL A 157 -7.29 1.68 13.84
N SER A 158 -6.56 1.34 12.80
CA SER A 158 -6.31 -0.07 12.45
C SER A 158 -5.48 -0.79 13.52
N GLY A 159 -4.51 -0.12 14.13
CA GLY A 159 -3.71 -0.67 15.22
C GLY A 159 -4.56 -1.01 16.45
N ILE A 160 -5.48 -0.11 16.83
CA ILE A 160 -6.44 -0.35 17.93
C ILE A 160 -7.34 -1.55 17.59
N VAL A 161 -7.89 -1.59 16.36
CA VAL A 161 -8.73 -2.72 15.91
C VAL A 161 -7.94 -4.04 15.97
N GLY A 162 -6.72 -4.07 15.42
CA GLY A 162 -5.88 -5.26 15.42
C GLY A 162 -5.55 -5.76 16.82
N ILE A 163 -5.13 -4.87 17.73
CA ILE A 163 -4.81 -5.22 19.12
C ILE A 163 -6.06 -5.71 19.85
N THR A 164 -7.19 -5.04 19.69
CA THR A 164 -8.45 -5.44 20.35
C THR A 164 -8.86 -6.83 19.89
N LEU A 165 -8.81 -7.13 18.60
CA LEU A 165 -9.15 -8.44 18.07
C LEU A 165 -8.16 -9.53 18.52
N ALA A 166 -6.87 -9.26 18.48
CA ALA A 166 -5.84 -10.18 18.96
C ALA A 166 -6.00 -10.49 20.45
N ALA A 167 -6.27 -9.47 21.29
CA ALA A 167 -6.51 -9.65 22.72
C ALA A 167 -7.78 -10.46 23.02
N ASN A 168 -8.76 -10.48 22.11
CA ASN A 168 -9.98 -11.29 22.22
C ASN A 168 -9.84 -12.68 21.55
N GLY A 169 -8.65 -13.11 21.17
CA GLY A 169 -8.39 -14.46 20.66
C GLY A 169 -8.76 -14.67 19.18
N PHE A 170 -8.93 -13.59 18.40
CA PHE A 170 -9.23 -13.72 16.97
C PHE A 170 -8.01 -14.10 16.11
N ALA A 171 -6.84 -14.37 16.71
CA ALA A 171 -5.65 -14.92 16.04
C ALA A 171 -5.34 -14.19 14.70
N TYR A 172 -5.04 -14.91 13.62
CA TYR A 172 -4.77 -14.36 12.29
C TYR A 172 -5.90 -13.48 11.70
N TRP A 173 -7.16 -13.68 12.13
CA TRP A 173 -8.26 -12.80 11.74
C TRP A 173 -8.07 -11.36 12.22
N GLY A 174 -7.44 -11.18 13.40
CA GLY A 174 -7.08 -9.86 13.91
C GLY A 174 -6.18 -9.10 12.96
N ILE A 175 -5.17 -9.78 12.36
CA ILE A 175 -4.25 -9.17 11.39
C ILE A 175 -4.98 -8.83 10.08
N ALA A 176 -5.82 -9.73 9.58
CA ALA A 176 -6.59 -9.51 8.35
C ALA A 176 -7.56 -8.32 8.50
N LEU A 177 -8.32 -8.28 9.59
CA LEU A 177 -9.26 -7.19 9.87
C LEU A 177 -8.55 -5.87 10.18
N GLN A 178 -7.37 -5.90 10.80
CA GLN A 178 -6.51 -4.73 10.94
C GLN A 178 -6.18 -4.13 9.57
N SER A 179 -5.77 -4.96 8.62
CA SER A 179 -5.42 -4.53 7.26
C SER A 179 -6.63 -3.94 6.52
N ILE A 180 -7.79 -4.57 6.61
CA ILE A 180 -9.04 -4.05 6.02
C ILE A 180 -9.45 -2.73 6.67
N SER A 181 -9.35 -2.63 8.00
CA SER A 181 -9.65 -1.40 8.73
C SER A 181 -8.73 -0.26 8.28
N PHE A 182 -7.44 -0.55 8.09
CA PHE A 182 -6.47 0.42 7.59
C PHE A 182 -6.89 0.99 6.22
N VAL A 183 -7.13 0.13 5.23
CA VAL A 183 -7.51 0.58 3.89
C VAL A 183 -8.88 1.26 3.86
N THR A 184 -9.81 0.83 4.71
CA THR A 184 -11.14 1.44 4.81
C THR A 184 -11.06 2.85 5.36
N VAL A 185 -10.40 3.05 6.50
CA VAL A 185 -10.22 4.37 7.11
C VAL A 185 -9.45 5.29 6.18
N MET A 186 -8.37 4.78 5.57
CA MET A 186 -7.58 5.51 4.59
C MET A 186 -8.43 5.97 3.39
N THR A 187 -9.29 5.10 2.88
CA THR A 187 -10.18 5.41 1.75
C THR A 187 -11.19 6.51 2.13
N VAL A 188 -11.86 6.35 3.27
CA VAL A 188 -12.82 7.34 3.76
C VAL A 188 -12.16 8.71 3.96
N LEU A 189 -11.00 8.74 4.62
CA LEU A 189 -10.27 9.98 4.86
C LEU A 189 -9.72 10.60 3.56
N ASN A 190 -9.27 9.81 2.59
CA ASN A 190 -8.85 10.32 1.28
C ASN A 190 -10.02 11.03 0.58
N PHE A 191 -11.22 10.48 0.61
CA PHE A 191 -12.41 11.15 0.08
C PHE A 191 -12.78 12.42 0.86
N TYR A 192 -12.68 12.37 2.17
CA TYR A 192 -13.00 13.53 3.03
C TYR A 192 -12.05 14.71 2.75
N PHE A 193 -10.74 14.45 2.79
CA PHE A 193 -9.75 15.52 2.61
C PHE A 193 -9.61 15.99 1.17
N SER A 194 -9.70 15.11 0.17
CA SER A 194 -9.60 15.53 -1.23
C SER A 194 -10.78 16.37 -1.68
N ARG A 195 -11.94 16.17 -1.07
CA ARG A 195 -13.25 16.72 -1.53
C ARG A 195 -13.59 16.35 -2.96
N TRP A 196 -12.77 15.51 -3.60
CA TRP A 196 -13.03 14.98 -4.93
C TRP A 196 -14.14 13.92 -4.85
N ARG A 197 -15.01 13.89 -5.86
CA ARG A 197 -16.11 12.92 -5.95
C ARG A 197 -16.18 12.35 -7.36
N PRO A 198 -16.42 11.04 -7.50
CA PRO A 198 -16.58 10.42 -8.80
C PRO A 198 -17.88 10.87 -9.46
N CYS A 199 -17.86 11.01 -10.79
CA CYS A 199 -19.05 11.20 -11.61
C CYS A 199 -19.35 9.92 -12.38
N PHE A 200 -20.62 9.62 -12.61
CA PHE A 200 -21.05 8.48 -13.44
C PHE A 200 -20.87 8.78 -14.95
N ARG A 201 -19.65 9.11 -15.34
CA ARG A 201 -19.25 9.29 -16.75
C ARG A 201 -18.08 8.36 -17.03
N PHE A 202 -18.28 7.45 -17.98
CA PHE A 202 -17.29 6.44 -18.35
C PHE A 202 -16.56 6.89 -19.62
N ASP A 203 -15.50 7.66 -19.45
CA ASP A 203 -14.57 8.02 -20.52
C ASP A 203 -13.21 7.41 -20.21
N PHE A 204 -12.85 6.36 -20.95
CA PHE A 204 -11.57 5.66 -20.79
C PHE A 204 -10.47 6.17 -21.74
N THR A 205 -10.71 7.23 -22.50
CA THR A 205 -9.68 7.85 -23.35
C THR A 205 -8.41 8.19 -22.58
N PRO A 206 -8.46 8.79 -21.36
CA PRO A 206 -7.26 9.07 -20.59
C PRO A 206 -6.47 7.81 -20.22
N ILE A 207 -7.16 6.67 -20.01
CA ILE A 207 -6.50 5.40 -19.67
C ILE A 207 -5.67 4.90 -20.85
N LYS A 208 -6.19 4.96 -22.09
CA LYS A 208 -5.45 4.54 -23.29
C LYS A 208 -4.13 5.30 -23.45
N GLU A 209 -4.11 6.59 -23.10
CA GLU A 209 -2.91 7.42 -23.16
C GLU A 209 -1.89 7.05 -22.06
N MET A 210 -2.36 6.61 -20.89
CA MET A 210 -1.51 6.29 -19.74
C MET A 210 -1.02 4.84 -19.73
N ILE A 211 -1.71 3.91 -20.41
CA ILE A 211 -1.48 2.47 -20.28
C ILE A 211 -0.08 2.05 -20.74
N GLY A 212 0.47 2.72 -21.77
CA GLY A 212 1.82 2.43 -22.28
C GLY A 212 2.94 2.73 -21.25
N PHE A 213 2.75 3.76 -20.43
CA PHE A 213 3.65 4.06 -19.32
C PHE A 213 3.38 3.14 -18.13
N SER A 214 2.13 2.96 -17.78
CA SER A 214 1.68 2.15 -16.65
C SER A 214 2.08 0.67 -16.79
N SER A 215 1.95 0.08 -17.99
CA SER A 215 2.28 -1.33 -18.22
C SER A 215 3.75 -1.66 -17.92
N LYS A 216 4.67 -0.76 -18.26
CA LYS A 216 6.10 -0.93 -17.97
C LYS A 216 6.36 -0.96 -16.46
N ILE A 217 5.70 -0.07 -15.71
CA ILE A 217 5.78 -0.02 -14.25
C ILE A 217 5.19 -1.29 -13.64
N ILE A 218 4.04 -1.76 -14.12
CA ILE A 218 3.41 -3.00 -13.65
C ILE A 218 4.35 -4.19 -13.80
N ILE A 219 4.92 -4.38 -14.99
CA ILE A 219 5.83 -5.50 -15.26
C ILE A 219 7.02 -5.47 -14.30
N THR A 220 7.69 -4.32 -14.17
CA THR A 220 8.83 -4.17 -13.26
C THR A 220 8.44 -4.46 -11.81
N ASN A 221 7.29 -3.95 -11.37
CA ASN A 221 6.80 -4.18 -10.00
C ASN A 221 6.48 -5.65 -9.75
N ILE A 222 5.85 -6.36 -10.71
CA ILE A 222 5.54 -7.79 -10.58
C ILE A 222 6.82 -8.61 -10.41
N PHE A 223 7.85 -8.38 -11.22
CA PHE A 223 9.14 -9.06 -11.06
C PHE A 223 9.75 -8.80 -9.69
N THR A 224 9.73 -7.55 -9.22
CA THR A 224 10.24 -7.18 -7.90
C THR A 224 9.44 -7.87 -6.78
N ILE A 225 8.11 -7.92 -6.90
CA ILE A 225 7.23 -8.57 -5.92
C ILE A 225 7.51 -10.08 -5.86
N ILE A 226 7.60 -10.74 -7.01
CA ILE A 226 7.92 -12.17 -7.06
C ILE A 226 9.25 -12.43 -6.39
N ASN A 227 10.30 -11.66 -6.74
CA ASN A 227 11.61 -11.82 -6.14
C ASN A 227 11.61 -11.63 -4.62
N ASN A 228 10.92 -10.61 -4.12
CA ASN A 228 10.87 -10.30 -2.69
C ASN A 228 10.04 -11.29 -1.87
N ASN A 229 9.07 -11.97 -2.49
CA ASN A 229 8.16 -12.89 -1.79
C ASN A 229 8.44 -14.37 -2.08
N LEU A 230 9.42 -14.68 -2.94
CA LEU A 230 9.71 -16.06 -3.36
C LEU A 230 9.98 -16.97 -2.16
N PHE A 231 10.77 -16.52 -1.19
CA PHE A 231 11.07 -17.31 0.01
C PHE A 231 9.82 -17.57 0.87
N SER A 232 8.92 -16.60 1.02
CA SER A 232 7.65 -16.82 1.74
C SER A 232 6.80 -17.91 1.08
N VAL A 233 6.76 -17.94 -0.27
CA VAL A 233 6.03 -18.97 -1.01
C VAL A 233 6.66 -20.34 -0.84
N LEU A 234 7.97 -20.45 -0.97
CA LEU A 234 8.71 -21.71 -0.79
C LEU A 234 8.57 -22.25 0.65
N LEU A 235 8.72 -21.38 1.64
CA LEU A 235 8.55 -21.76 3.04
C LEU A 235 7.13 -22.23 3.33
N GLY A 236 6.10 -21.57 2.77
CA GLY A 236 4.71 -21.98 2.95
C GLY A 236 4.37 -23.29 2.27
N LYS A 237 5.01 -23.61 1.10
CA LYS A 237 4.75 -24.88 0.40
C LYS A 237 5.50 -26.07 1.00
N PHE A 238 6.75 -25.87 1.42
CA PHE A 238 7.64 -26.97 1.80
C PHE A 238 7.85 -27.12 3.31
N TYR A 239 7.42 -26.15 4.10
CA TYR A 239 7.58 -26.16 5.55
C TYR A 239 6.23 -25.92 6.24
N SER A 240 6.16 -24.99 7.19
CA SER A 240 4.94 -24.74 7.96
C SER A 240 4.59 -23.24 7.98
N GLU A 241 3.31 -22.93 8.33
CA GLU A 241 2.87 -21.56 8.55
C GLU A 241 3.72 -20.84 9.62
N ARG A 242 4.22 -21.58 10.62
CA ARG A 242 5.11 -21.03 11.65
C ARG A 242 6.42 -20.51 11.07
N GLU A 243 7.02 -21.24 10.12
CA GLU A 243 8.26 -20.81 9.46
C GLU A 243 8.02 -19.59 8.55
N VAL A 244 6.90 -19.57 7.85
CA VAL A 244 6.48 -18.37 7.08
C VAL A 244 6.30 -17.18 8.01
N GLY A 245 5.68 -17.39 9.17
CA GLY A 245 5.47 -16.35 10.17
C GLY A 245 6.78 -15.79 10.71
N ASN A 246 7.72 -16.66 11.10
CA ASN A 246 9.06 -16.27 11.55
C ASN A 246 9.79 -15.45 10.48
N PHE A 247 9.76 -15.92 9.23
CA PHE A 247 10.39 -15.22 8.11
C PHE A 247 9.72 -13.87 7.81
N THR A 248 8.39 -13.83 7.81
CA THR A 248 7.63 -12.60 7.56
C THR A 248 7.92 -11.55 8.63
N GLN A 249 7.97 -11.94 9.90
CA GLN A 249 8.32 -11.04 10.99
C GLN A 249 9.77 -10.57 10.89
N ALA A 250 10.71 -11.46 10.63
CA ALA A 250 12.12 -11.10 10.43
C ALA A 250 12.28 -10.09 9.28
N ASN A 251 11.63 -10.33 8.15
CA ASN A 251 11.62 -9.40 7.00
C ASN A 251 10.99 -8.06 7.34
N LYS A 252 9.90 -8.04 8.10
CA LYS A 252 9.25 -6.82 8.55
C LYS A 252 10.20 -5.95 9.39
N TRP A 253 10.88 -6.56 10.37
CA TRP A 253 11.82 -5.85 11.24
C TRP A 253 13.06 -5.39 10.48
N ASN A 254 13.62 -6.24 9.62
CA ASN A 254 14.74 -5.88 8.72
C ASN A 254 14.33 -4.71 7.79
N GLY A 255 13.15 -4.77 7.19
CA GLY A 255 12.61 -3.72 6.33
C GLY A 255 12.48 -2.38 7.06
N MET A 256 12.02 -2.36 8.32
CA MET A 256 11.94 -1.14 9.12
C MET A 256 13.32 -0.51 9.35
N GLY A 257 14.35 -1.32 9.66
CA GLY A 257 15.72 -0.84 9.79
C GLY A 257 16.28 -0.30 8.48
N HIS A 258 16.13 -1.07 7.40
CA HIS A 258 16.60 -0.69 6.07
C HIS A 258 15.95 0.59 5.55
N THR A 259 14.62 0.74 5.66
CA THR A 259 13.90 1.95 5.19
C THR A 259 14.28 3.18 5.98
N THR A 260 14.57 3.06 7.27
CA THR A 260 15.02 4.16 8.11
C THR A 260 16.39 4.65 7.65
N ILE A 261 17.35 3.75 7.47
CA ILE A 261 18.73 4.07 7.05
C ILE A 261 18.74 4.62 5.63
N THR A 262 18.07 3.94 4.69
CA THR A 262 18.01 4.38 3.27
C THR A 262 17.26 5.71 3.13
N GLY A 263 16.23 5.95 3.91
CA GLY A 263 15.52 7.23 3.94
C GLY A 263 16.40 8.40 4.38
N MET A 264 17.25 8.17 5.38
CA MET A 264 18.24 9.17 5.84
C MET A 264 19.29 9.45 4.76
N ILE A 265 19.84 8.41 4.14
CA ILE A 265 20.86 8.52 3.09
C ILE A 265 20.28 9.24 1.87
N ASN A 266 19.14 8.80 1.36
CA ASN A 266 18.50 9.40 0.17
C ASN A 266 18.08 10.86 0.41
N GLY A 267 17.67 11.19 1.64
CA GLY A 267 17.33 12.58 2.01
C GLY A 267 18.51 13.55 1.91
N ILE A 268 19.74 13.04 2.06
CA ILE A 268 20.97 13.84 1.95
C ILE A 268 21.60 13.70 0.56
N ALA A 269 21.65 12.51 0.01
CA ALA A 269 22.33 12.20 -1.25
C ALA A 269 21.70 12.92 -2.44
N GLN A 270 20.38 12.94 -2.53
CA GLN A 270 19.69 13.56 -3.69
C GLN A 270 19.95 15.06 -3.83
N PRO A 271 19.86 15.91 -2.79
CA PRO A 271 20.24 17.32 -2.89
C PRO A 271 21.72 17.55 -3.20
N VAL A 272 22.61 16.70 -2.67
CA VAL A 272 24.06 16.79 -2.93
C VAL A 272 24.38 16.46 -4.39
N PHE A 273 23.83 15.36 -4.92
CA PHE A 273 24.05 14.99 -6.33
C PHE A 273 23.50 16.03 -7.31
N THR A 274 22.35 16.65 -7.01
CA THR A 274 21.80 17.71 -7.84
C THR A 274 22.75 18.92 -7.89
N ARG A 275 23.31 19.34 -6.75
CA ARG A 275 24.27 20.45 -6.71
C ARG A 275 25.56 20.15 -7.46
N VAL A 276 26.10 18.93 -7.31
CA VAL A 276 27.34 18.52 -8.00
C VAL A 276 27.11 18.37 -9.51
N ALA A 277 25.89 18.00 -9.95
CA ALA A 277 25.55 17.94 -11.37
C ALA A 277 25.47 19.34 -12.00
N ASP A 278 24.92 20.32 -11.27
CA ASP A 278 24.82 21.71 -11.72
C ASP A 278 26.19 22.43 -11.77
N ASP A 279 27.16 22.05 -10.91
CA ASP A 279 28.53 22.61 -10.92
C ASP A 279 29.42 22.11 -12.09
N LYS A 280 28.95 21.11 -12.86
CA LYS A 280 29.66 20.57 -14.04
C LYS A 280 29.08 21.03 -15.38
N ALA A 281 28.05 21.86 -15.38
CA ALA A 281 27.43 22.47 -16.55
C ALA A 281 27.82 23.97 -16.64
#